data_6e96e1cf1a82a5efa46f568bb67fe6c9
#
_entry.id   6e96e1cf1a82a5efa46f568bb67fe6c9
#
_cell.length_a   1.000
_cell.length_b   1.000
_cell.length_c   1.000
_cell.angle_alpha   90.00
_cell.angle_beta   90.00
_cell.angle_gamma   90.00
#
_symmetry.space_group_name_H-M   'P 1'
#
loop_
_entity.id
_entity.type
_entity.pdbx_description
1 polymer ?
#
loop_
_entity_poly.entity_id
_entity_poly.type
_entity_poly.pdbx_seq_one_letter_code
_entity_poly.pdbx_strand_id
1 'polypeptide(L)'
;MKIDPKTFIQDYHLNLCIQCGTCTGGCPVKFRSPLNMRRLVRQTAYTDNPSPLFKRPELWACTTCSTCTLRCPTGVKNVDLIMGIRNFLVQKGEVPSTIRDALENTLLQGNPWGRFRDRRVDWAKDLGVKILGEAKAEALLYVGCAPSYDPRVQNISVALVRIFQKAGLDFGILGKKESCCGNEIRRMGEETLFKKLAKDNTALFIKSGIKRIITISPHCFNAFKNDYPDIGIPVQHYTQVIVDLIEMGKLRPSKEVITLATYHDPCFLGKQNKIFDEPRKILTSIPGLDFADMERSKQRSLCCEGGGGRMWAEGGTEGMRNGEIRIKEAISLGAKVIATSCPFCLLTFEDAVKISGSSDQIIVKDVSELVAEAM
;
A
#
# COMPACT_ATOMS: atom_id res chain seq x y z
N MET A 1 22.43 -15.71 -15.55
CA MET A 1 21.27 -16.63 -15.67
C MET A 1 20.55 -16.29 -16.97
N LYS A 2 20.23 -17.27 -17.82
CA LYS A 2 19.39 -17.06 -18.99
C LYS A 2 17.94 -17.23 -18.56
N ILE A 3 17.04 -16.37 -19.04
CA ILE A 3 15.60 -16.59 -18.86
C ILE A 3 15.22 -17.76 -19.76
N ASP A 4 14.51 -18.73 -19.22
CA ASP A 4 13.77 -19.67 -20.03
C ASP A 4 12.44 -19.02 -20.45
N PRO A 5 12.24 -18.66 -21.72
CA PRO A 5 11.00 -18.03 -22.17
C PRO A 5 9.77 -18.92 -21.93
N LYS A 6 9.92 -20.24 -21.97
CA LYS A 6 8.83 -21.18 -21.73
C LYS A 6 8.30 -21.08 -20.30
N THR A 7 9.20 -21.00 -19.31
CA THR A 7 8.84 -20.79 -17.91
C THR A 7 8.06 -19.47 -17.73
N PHE A 8 8.54 -18.36 -18.32
CA PHE A 8 7.81 -17.08 -18.25
C PHE A 8 6.41 -17.16 -18.86
N ILE A 9 6.29 -17.85 -20.02
CA ILE A 9 4.99 -18.01 -20.68
C ILE A 9 4.00 -18.79 -19.79
N GLN A 10 4.46 -19.86 -19.16
CA GLN A 10 3.64 -20.73 -18.31
C GLN A 10 3.28 -20.05 -16.98
N ASP A 11 4.27 -19.53 -16.27
CA ASP A 11 4.08 -18.95 -14.93
C ASP A 11 3.13 -17.75 -14.94
N TYR A 12 3.20 -16.93 -16.00
CA TYR A 12 2.39 -15.72 -16.13
C TYR A 12 1.20 -15.85 -17.09
N HIS A 13 0.91 -17.05 -17.59
CA HIS A 13 -0.19 -17.36 -18.50
C HIS A 13 -0.20 -16.49 -19.77
N LEU A 14 0.99 -16.20 -20.34
CA LEU A 14 1.11 -15.27 -21.47
C LEU A 14 0.47 -15.83 -22.76
N ASN A 15 0.41 -17.15 -22.91
CA ASN A 15 -0.24 -17.85 -24.01
C ASN A 15 -1.77 -17.63 -24.06
N LEU A 16 -2.38 -17.22 -22.94
CA LEU A 16 -3.83 -16.91 -22.90
C LEU A 16 -4.16 -15.51 -23.44
N CYS A 17 -3.16 -14.71 -23.81
CA CYS A 17 -3.36 -13.33 -24.22
C CYS A 17 -4.00 -13.22 -25.61
N ILE A 18 -5.26 -12.77 -25.67
CA ILE A 18 -6.00 -12.49 -26.91
C ILE A 18 -5.72 -11.10 -27.49
N GLN A 19 -4.76 -10.37 -27.00
CA GLN A 19 -4.34 -9.03 -27.46
C GLN A 19 -5.46 -7.96 -27.46
N CYS A 20 -6.48 -8.06 -26.63
CA CYS A 20 -7.63 -7.14 -26.56
C CYS A 20 -7.26 -5.72 -26.10
N GLY A 21 -6.11 -5.50 -25.46
CA GLY A 21 -5.62 -4.19 -25.06
C GLY A 21 -6.21 -3.63 -23.75
N THR A 22 -7.15 -4.31 -23.10
CA THR A 22 -7.80 -3.86 -21.86
C THR A 22 -6.79 -3.56 -20.73
N CYS A 23 -5.72 -4.35 -20.62
CA CYS A 23 -4.64 -4.13 -19.65
C CYS A 23 -3.91 -2.79 -19.87
N THR A 24 -3.65 -2.41 -21.11
CA THR A 24 -2.98 -1.16 -21.47
C THR A 24 -3.96 0.03 -21.38
N GLY A 25 -5.17 -0.10 -21.91
CA GLY A 25 -6.20 0.95 -21.86
C GLY A 25 -6.64 1.31 -20.45
N GLY A 26 -6.62 0.35 -19.53
CA GLY A 26 -6.96 0.57 -18.11
C GLY A 26 -5.78 0.92 -17.22
N CYS A 27 -4.56 0.98 -17.72
CA CYS A 27 -3.38 1.24 -16.90
C CYS A 27 -3.32 2.70 -16.44
N PRO A 28 -3.25 2.97 -15.13
CA PRO A 28 -3.27 4.34 -14.60
C PRO A 28 -2.04 5.17 -15.01
N VAL A 29 -0.91 4.53 -15.27
CA VAL A 29 0.32 5.25 -15.68
C VAL A 29 0.49 5.39 -17.19
N LYS A 30 -0.44 4.88 -18.00
CA LYS A 30 -0.34 4.90 -19.47
C LYS A 30 -0.20 6.31 -20.04
N PHE A 31 -0.88 7.29 -19.45
CA PHE A 31 -0.86 8.67 -19.98
C PHE A 31 0.44 9.42 -19.69
N ARG A 32 1.28 8.86 -18.81
CA ARG A 32 2.53 9.46 -18.34
C ARG A 32 3.78 8.64 -18.65
N SER A 33 3.60 7.42 -19.14
CA SER A 33 4.70 6.49 -19.38
C SER A 33 4.46 5.72 -20.68
N PRO A 34 5.52 5.43 -21.46
CA PRO A 34 5.44 4.55 -22.62
C PRO A 34 5.13 3.09 -22.27
N LEU A 35 4.95 2.75 -21.00
CA LEU A 35 4.60 1.41 -20.55
C LEU A 35 3.34 0.89 -21.24
N ASN A 36 3.50 -0.13 -22.06
CA ASN A 36 2.42 -0.79 -22.79
C ASN A 36 2.38 -2.28 -22.45
N MET A 37 1.48 -2.64 -21.52
CA MET A 37 1.38 -3.99 -21.01
C MET A 37 1.02 -5.01 -22.09
N ARG A 38 0.12 -4.70 -23.02
CA ARG A 38 -0.23 -5.58 -24.13
C ARG A 38 0.99 -5.89 -25.01
N ARG A 39 1.76 -4.84 -25.34
CA ARG A 39 2.98 -4.98 -26.13
C ARG A 39 4.04 -5.80 -25.39
N LEU A 40 4.22 -5.55 -24.10
CA LEU A 40 5.16 -6.29 -23.25
C LEU A 40 4.81 -7.78 -23.22
N VAL A 41 3.54 -8.13 -22.92
CA VAL A 41 3.06 -9.52 -22.90
C VAL A 41 3.33 -10.21 -24.24
N ARG A 42 2.94 -9.56 -25.37
CA ARG A 42 3.17 -10.11 -26.71
C ARG A 42 4.65 -10.32 -26.99
N GLN A 43 5.47 -9.31 -26.75
CA GLN A 43 6.90 -9.38 -27.03
C GLN A 43 7.60 -10.46 -26.20
N THR A 44 7.22 -10.60 -24.91
CA THR A 44 7.77 -11.65 -24.04
C THR A 44 7.33 -13.04 -24.48
N ALA A 45 6.08 -13.21 -24.94
CA ALA A 45 5.54 -14.50 -25.34
C ALA A 45 6.10 -15.04 -26.67
N TYR A 46 6.51 -14.16 -27.59
CA TYR A 46 6.87 -14.53 -28.95
C TYR A 46 8.32 -14.21 -29.35
N THR A 47 9.21 -14.02 -28.37
CA THR A 47 10.64 -13.83 -28.61
C THR A 47 11.45 -14.94 -27.95
N ASP A 48 12.48 -15.43 -28.62
CA ASP A 48 13.41 -16.42 -28.09
C ASP A 48 14.32 -15.84 -27.00
N ASN A 49 14.50 -14.53 -26.97
CA ASN A 49 15.29 -13.85 -25.96
C ASN A 49 14.60 -12.55 -25.50
N PRO A 50 13.78 -12.59 -24.44
CA PRO A 50 13.10 -11.41 -23.93
C PRO A 50 14.00 -10.45 -23.13
N SER A 51 15.23 -10.83 -22.76
CA SER A 51 16.10 -10.05 -21.90
C SER A 51 16.32 -8.59 -22.32
N PRO A 52 16.48 -8.24 -23.64
CA PRO A 52 16.59 -6.84 -24.04
C PRO A 52 15.34 -6.01 -23.77
N LEU A 53 14.15 -6.65 -23.75
CA LEU A 53 12.88 -5.96 -23.44
C LEU A 53 12.80 -5.54 -21.98
N PHE A 54 13.56 -6.20 -21.11
CA PHE A 54 13.49 -6.00 -19.66
C PHE A 54 14.36 -4.84 -19.17
N LYS A 55 15.28 -4.33 -20.00
CA LYS A 55 16.12 -3.16 -19.67
C LYS A 55 15.43 -1.81 -19.85
N ARG A 56 14.14 -1.80 -20.15
CA ARG A 56 13.38 -0.58 -20.44
C ARG A 56 13.03 0.15 -19.12
N PRO A 57 13.37 1.45 -18.99
CA PRO A 57 13.12 2.21 -17.77
C PRO A 57 11.63 2.34 -17.43
N GLU A 58 10.75 2.32 -18.44
CA GLU A 58 9.29 2.40 -18.21
C GLU A 58 8.71 1.22 -17.43
N LEU A 59 9.43 0.10 -17.28
CA LEU A 59 9.00 -1.01 -16.44
C LEU A 59 8.94 -0.64 -14.94
N TRP A 60 9.74 0.36 -14.54
CA TRP A 60 9.72 0.91 -13.19
C TRP A 60 8.58 1.89 -12.96
N ALA A 61 7.89 2.35 -14.00
CA ALA A 61 6.69 3.15 -13.88
C ALA A 61 5.48 2.34 -13.36
N CYS A 62 5.52 1.00 -13.46
CA CYS A 62 4.42 0.15 -12.98
C CYS A 62 4.28 0.23 -11.45
N THR A 63 3.09 0.62 -11.00
CA THR A 63 2.73 0.74 -9.58
C THR A 63 2.23 -0.57 -8.95
N THR A 64 2.23 -1.66 -9.68
CA THR A 64 1.68 -2.98 -9.28
C THR A 64 0.25 -2.93 -8.70
N CYS A 65 -0.56 -1.97 -9.14
CA CYS A 65 -1.92 -1.71 -8.62
C CYS A 65 -2.98 -2.77 -9.01
N SER A 66 -2.60 -3.78 -9.75
CA SER A 66 -3.43 -4.92 -10.23
C SER A 66 -4.59 -4.55 -11.16
N THR A 67 -4.77 -3.29 -11.59
CA THR A 67 -5.86 -2.92 -12.50
C THR A 67 -5.83 -3.73 -13.80
N CYS A 68 -4.65 -3.96 -14.39
CA CYS A 68 -4.48 -4.72 -15.63
C CYS A 68 -4.76 -6.22 -15.44
N THR A 69 -4.40 -6.80 -14.31
CA THR A 69 -4.66 -8.22 -13.98
C THR A 69 -6.15 -8.45 -13.74
N LEU A 70 -6.80 -7.60 -12.92
CA LEU A 70 -8.22 -7.71 -12.61
C LEU A 70 -9.15 -7.53 -13.83
N ARG A 71 -8.72 -6.74 -14.80
CA ARG A 71 -9.47 -6.47 -16.03
C ARG A 71 -9.14 -7.44 -17.17
N CYS A 72 -8.20 -8.36 -16.98
CA CYS A 72 -7.84 -9.32 -18.02
C CYS A 72 -8.95 -10.38 -18.17
N PRO A 73 -9.60 -10.49 -19.34
CA PRO A 73 -10.70 -11.46 -19.51
C PRO A 73 -10.21 -12.91 -19.55
N THR A 74 -8.93 -13.13 -19.83
CA THR A 74 -8.34 -14.46 -19.98
C THR A 74 -7.38 -14.86 -18.87
N GLY A 75 -7.24 -14.03 -17.83
CA GLY A 75 -6.47 -14.38 -16.64
C GLY A 75 -4.93 -14.27 -16.78
N VAL A 76 -4.42 -13.46 -17.71
CA VAL A 76 -2.98 -13.15 -17.79
C VAL A 76 -2.53 -12.45 -16.51
N LYS A 77 -1.48 -12.96 -15.88
CA LYS A 77 -0.90 -12.44 -14.63
C LYS A 77 0.04 -11.26 -14.88
N ASN A 78 -0.54 -10.13 -15.32
CA ASN A 78 0.24 -8.98 -15.79
C ASN A 78 1.17 -8.39 -14.73
N VAL A 79 0.73 -8.30 -13.46
CA VAL A 79 1.54 -7.77 -12.36
C VAL A 79 2.67 -8.72 -12.00
N ASP A 80 2.38 -10.02 -11.99
CA ASP A 80 3.38 -11.05 -11.69
C ASP A 80 4.47 -11.08 -12.76
N LEU A 81 4.10 -10.88 -14.04
CA LEU A 81 5.08 -10.69 -15.13
C LEU A 81 6.03 -9.52 -14.84
N ILE A 82 5.51 -8.36 -14.41
CA ILE A 82 6.36 -7.21 -14.06
C ILE A 82 7.30 -7.56 -12.89
N MET A 83 6.78 -8.23 -11.86
CA MET A 83 7.59 -8.64 -10.71
C MET A 83 8.68 -9.65 -11.12
N GLY A 84 8.34 -10.62 -11.98
CA GLY A 84 9.30 -11.58 -12.50
C GLY A 84 10.40 -10.92 -13.34
N ILE A 85 10.05 -9.93 -14.16
CA ILE A 85 11.04 -9.13 -14.91
C ILE A 85 11.95 -8.37 -13.95
N ARG A 86 11.38 -7.70 -12.94
CA ARG A 86 12.17 -6.97 -11.95
C ARG A 86 13.06 -7.91 -11.12
N ASN A 87 12.58 -9.12 -10.79
CA ASN A 87 13.41 -10.13 -10.12
C ASN A 87 14.62 -10.53 -10.96
N PHE A 88 14.42 -10.73 -12.27
CA PHE A 88 15.53 -10.98 -13.17
C PHE A 88 16.55 -9.83 -13.19
N LEU A 89 16.09 -8.57 -13.22
CA LEU A 89 16.96 -7.39 -13.20
C LEU A 89 17.72 -7.26 -11.88
N VAL A 90 17.07 -7.54 -10.75
CA VAL A 90 17.71 -7.57 -9.41
C VAL A 90 18.85 -8.59 -9.37
N GLN A 91 18.59 -9.82 -9.84
CA GLN A 91 19.61 -10.89 -9.91
C GLN A 91 20.80 -10.55 -10.83
N LYS A 92 20.60 -9.67 -11.80
CA LYS A 92 21.64 -9.15 -12.70
C LYS A 92 22.36 -7.91 -12.15
N GLY A 93 21.87 -7.31 -11.05
CA GLY A 93 22.35 -6.02 -10.56
C GLY A 93 21.96 -4.84 -11.48
N GLU A 94 21.05 -5.05 -12.43
CA GLU A 94 20.59 -4.07 -13.43
C GLU A 94 19.34 -3.32 -12.93
N VAL A 95 19.42 -2.71 -11.77
CA VAL A 95 18.33 -1.93 -11.16
C VAL A 95 18.73 -0.46 -10.97
N PRO A 96 17.78 0.48 -10.95
CA PRO A 96 18.07 1.87 -10.59
C PRO A 96 18.79 1.96 -9.23
N SER A 97 19.71 2.91 -9.08
CA SER A 97 20.48 3.11 -7.83
C SER A 97 19.57 3.31 -6.62
N THR A 98 18.54 4.14 -6.76
CA THR A 98 17.56 4.42 -5.70
C THR A 98 16.79 3.18 -5.25
N ILE A 99 16.50 2.25 -6.16
CA ILE A 99 15.92 0.94 -5.81
C ILE A 99 16.94 0.07 -5.07
N ARG A 100 18.20 0.04 -5.53
CA ARG A 100 19.28 -0.69 -4.84
C ARG A 100 19.44 -0.20 -3.42
N ASP A 101 19.51 1.12 -3.23
CA ASP A 101 19.64 1.75 -1.91
C ASP A 101 18.47 1.36 -0.98
N ALA A 102 17.23 1.35 -1.51
CA ALA A 102 16.06 0.93 -0.74
C ALA A 102 16.12 -0.54 -0.31
N LEU A 103 16.62 -1.42 -1.18
CA LEU A 103 16.82 -2.84 -0.88
C LEU A 103 17.90 -3.04 0.18
N GLU A 104 19.05 -2.39 0.04
CA GLU A 104 20.16 -2.44 1.00
C GLU A 104 19.76 -1.86 2.36
N ASN A 105 19.09 -0.71 2.37
CA ASN A 105 18.55 -0.10 3.58
C ASN A 105 17.58 -1.03 4.30
N THR A 106 16.74 -1.75 3.55
CA THR A 106 15.83 -2.72 4.15
C THR A 106 16.57 -3.90 4.78
N LEU A 107 17.61 -4.39 4.13
CA LEU A 107 18.46 -5.46 4.67
C LEU A 107 19.17 -5.03 5.97
N LEU A 108 19.73 -3.83 5.98
CA LEU A 108 20.55 -3.33 7.10
C LEU A 108 19.70 -2.77 8.25
N GLN A 109 18.70 -1.95 7.96
CA GLN A 109 17.92 -1.20 8.95
C GLN A 109 16.49 -1.72 9.16
N GLY A 110 16.04 -2.70 8.38
CA GLY A 110 14.68 -3.21 8.44
C GLY A 110 13.62 -2.23 7.91
N ASN A 111 14.03 -1.21 7.14
CA ASN A 111 13.13 -0.29 6.45
C ASN A 111 13.79 0.32 5.20
N PRO A 112 13.02 0.62 4.14
CA PRO A 112 13.57 1.06 2.86
C PRO A 112 14.09 2.51 2.83
N TRP A 113 13.86 3.30 3.89
CA TRP A 113 14.37 4.68 4.00
C TRP A 113 15.72 4.78 4.73
N GLY A 114 16.30 3.67 5.18
CA GLY A 114 17.58 3.66 5.90
C GLY A 114 17.52 4.34 7.29
N ARG A 115 16.33 4.51 7.84
CA ARG A 115 16.17 5.10 9.16
C ARG A 115 16.62 4.15 10.24
N PHE A 116 17.33 4.67 11.26
CA PHE A 116 17.83 3.85 12.37
C PHE A 116 16.71 3.10 13.09
N ARG A 117 16.91 1.81 13.30
CA ARG A 117 15.95 0.91 13.96
C ARG A 117 15.52 1.41 15.34
N ASP A 118 16.42 2.01 16.09
CA ASP A 118 16.13 2.54 17.43
C ASP A 118 15.11 3.67 17.43
N ARG A 119 15.02 4.43 16.33
CA ARG A 119 14.07 5.51 16.16
C ARG A 119 12.64 5.06 15.82
N ARG A 120 12.44 3.76 15.58
CA ARG A 120 11.15 3.22 15.12
C ARG A 120 10.00 3.45 16.11
N VAL A 121 10.29 3.67 17.38
CA VAL A 121 9.31 3.83 18.46
C VAL A 121 9.23 5.26 18.99
N ASP A 122 9.97 6.20 18.44
CA ASP A 122 10.00 7.58 18.95
C ASP A 122 8.62 8.24 18.98
N TRP A 123 7.76 7.92 18.02
CA TRP A 123 6.39 8.41 17.95
C TRP A 123 5.48 7.94 19.09
N ALA A 124 5.83 6.84 19.76
CA ALA A 124 4.99 6.17 20.76
C ALA A 124 5.38 6.46 22.22
N LYS A 125 6.45 7.26 22.46
CA LYS A 125 7.05 7.43 23.79
C LYS A 125 6.06 7.86 24.89
N ASP A 126 5.11 8.74 24.56
CA ASP A 126 4.19 9.32 25.52
C ASP A 126 2.76 8.72 25.44
N LEU A 127 2.58 7.60 24.72
CA LEU A 127 1.26 7.03 24.47
C LEU A 127 0.91 5.83 25.35
N GLY A 128 1.83 5.37 26.21
CA GLY A 128 1.59 4.23 27.10
C GLY A 128 1.26 2.91 26.37
N VAL A 129 1.79 2.71 25.16
CA VAL A 129 1.53 1.52 24.35
C VAL A 129 2.36 0.35 24.84
N LYS A 130 1.75 -0.82 24.98
CA LYS A 130 2.46 -2.07 25.34
C LYS A 130 3.48 -2.45 24.26
N ILE A 131 4.69 -2.83 24.69
CA ILE A 131 5.71 -3.43 23.81
C ILE A 131 5.64 -4.95 23.96
N LEU A 132 5.33 -5.63 22.87
CA LEU A 132 5.24 -7.10 22.85
C LEU A 132 6.61 -7.74 23.12
N GLY A 133 6.60 -8.71 24.07
CA GLY A 133 7.82 -9.32 24.60
C GLY A 133 8.28 -8.72 25.94
N GLU A 134 7.82 -7.51 26.29
CA GLU A 134 7.89 -6.91 27.63
C GLU A 134 6.53 -7.05 28.33
N ALA A 135 5.44 -6.90 27.58
CA ALA A 135 4.07 -7.10 28.03
C ALA A 135 3.30 -8.01 27.07
N LYS A 136 2.27 -8.71 27.59
CA LYS A 136 1.35 -9.50 26.77
C LYS A 136 0.18 -8.64 26.27
N ALA A 137 -0.28 -8.92 25.04
CA ALA A 137 -1.52 -8.39 24.51
C ALA A 137 -2.15 -9.40 23.54
N GLU A 138 -3.47 -9.28 23.30
CA GLU A 138 -4.18 -10.16 22.37
C GLU A 138 -3.90 -9.82 20.92
N ALA A 139 -3.78 -8.52 20.59
CA ALA A 139 -3.56 -8.06 19.22
C ALA A 139 -2.19 -7.39 19.07
N LEU A 140 -1.57 -7.63 17.91
CA LEU A 140 -0.46 -6.83 17.43
C LEU A 140 -1.00 -5.70 16.57
N LEU A 141 -0.71 -4.44 16.94
CA LEU A 141 -0.77 -3.33 15.99
C LEU A 141 0.57 -3.27 15.25
N TYR A 142 0.59 -3.81 14.02
CA TYR A 142 1.74 -3.73 13.15
C TYR A 142 1.78 -2.36 12.47
N VAL A 143 2.70 -1.52 12.91
CA VAL A 143 2.77 -0.10 12.52
C VAL A 143 3.22 0.07 11.07
N GLY A 144 4.25 -0.66 10.67
CA GLY A 144 4.86 -0.53 9.35
C GLY A 144 5.89 0.61 9.29
N CYS A 145 6.59 0.72 8.16
CA CYS A 145 7.76 1.60 8.08
C CYS A 145 7.37 3.10 7.97
N ALA A 146 6.46 3.48 7.07
CA ALA A 146 6.09 4.88 6.89
C ALA A 146 5.47 5.48 8.18
N PRO A 147 4.48 4.85 8.85
CA PRO A 147 3.91 5.36 10.08
C PRO A 147 4.87 5.37 11.28
N SER A 148 6.00 4.65 11.17
CA SER A 148 7.04 4.69 12.23
C SER A 148 8.01 5.86 12.10
N TYR A 149 8.28 6.33 10.87
CA TYR A 149 9.41 7.25 10.63
C TYR A 149 9.04 8.58 10.00
N ASP A 150 7.94 8.66 9.27
CA ASP A 150 7.53 9.91 8.64
C ASP A 150 6.63 10.73 9.59
N PRO A 151 7.01 11.99 9.92
CA PRO A 151 6.30 12.81 10.89
C PRO A 151 4.81 13.05 10.54
N ARG A 152 4.48 13.19 9.25
CA ARG A 152 3.09 13.36 8.82
C ARG A 152 2.28 12.07 9.03
N VAL A 153 2.89 10.96 8.70
CA VAL A 153 2.24 9.64 8.76
C VAL A 153 2.17 9.09 10.19
N GLN A 154 3.05 9.51 11.09
CA GLN A 154 2.99 9.18 12.52
C GLN A 154 1.65 9.57 13.15
N ASN A 155 0.98 10.61 12.66
CA ASN A 155 -0.34 11.01 13.12
C ASN A 155 -1.39 9.87 12.99
N ILE A 156 -1.27 9.02 11.96
CA ILE A 156 -2.11 7.82 11.82
C ILE A 156 -1.89 6.86 12.98
N SER A 157 -0.63 6.60 13.33
CA SER A 157 -0.27 5.71 14.44
C SER A 157 -0.80 6.23 15.77
N VAL A 158 -0.62 7.52 16.01
CA VAL A 158 -1.11 8.20 17.22
C VAL A 158 -2.63 8.15 17.31
N ALA A 159 -3.33 8.44 16.20
CA ALA A 159 -4.79 8.38 16.12
C ALA A 159 -5.30 6.96 16.45
N LEU A 160 -4.72 5.94 15.81
CA LEU A 160 -5.12 4.55 16.03
C LEU A 160 -4.87 4.07 17.46
N VAL A 161 -3.75 4.44 18.06
CA VAL A 161 -3.49 4.13 19.48
C VAL A 161 -4.56 4.73 20.37
N ARG A 162 -4.90 6.01 20.19
CA ARG A 162 -5.95 6.68 20.98
C ARG A 162 -7.33 6.06 20.79
N ILE A 163 -7.69 5.72 19.53
CA ILE A 163 -8.93 5.06 19.17
C ILE A 163 -9.03 3.70 19.89
N PHE A 164 -8.00 2.87 19.78
CA PHE A 164 -8.00 1.53 20.34
C PHE A 164 -7.95 1.52 21.86
N GLN A 165 -7.21 2.45 22.49
CA GLN A 165 -7.20 2.62 23.93
C GLN A 165 -8.59 3.05 24.43
N LYS A 166 -9.23 4.03 23.77
CA LYS A 166 -10.60 4.48 24.16
C LYS A 166 -11.64 3.37 23.99
N ALA A 167 -11.48 2.52 22.97
CA ALA A 167 -12.36 1.37 22.74
C ALA A 167 -12.07 0.17 23.67
N GLY A 168 -11.06 0.25 24.54
CA GLY A 168 -10.66 -0.84 25.44
C GLY A 168 -10.09 -2.06 24.73
N LEU A 169 -9.49 -1.89 23.55
CA LEU A 169 -8.84 -2.98 22.82
C LEU A 169 -7.52 -3.37 23.50
N ASP A 170 -7.31 -4.66 23.74
CA ASP A 170 -6.02 -5.15 24.24
C ASP A 170 -5.04 -5.36 23.08
N PHE A 171 -4.08 -4.45 22.93
CA PHE A 171 -3.09 -4.48 21.85
C PHE A 171 -1.71 -4.02 22.32
N GLY A 172 -0.71 -4.37 21.52
CA GLY A 172 0.66 -3.91 21.69
C GLY A 172 1.35 -3.76 20.34
N ILE A 173 2.54 -3.19 20.34
CA ILE A 173 3.42 -3.04 19.17
C ILE A 173 4.71 -3.84 19.36
N LEU A 174 5.41 -4.16 18.27
CA LEU A 174 6.70 -4.87 18.33
C LEU A 174 7.88 -3.95 18.69
N GLY A 175 7.64 -2.64 18.64
CA GLY A 175 8.67 -1.66 18.96
C GLY A 175 9.87 -1.76 18.01
N LYS A 176 11.08 -1.69 18.57
CA LYS A 176 12.34 -1.80 17.80
C LYS A 176 12.53 -3.13 17.11
N LYS A 177 11.79 -4.18 17.52
CA LYS A 177 11.84 -5.52 16.90
C LYS A 177 11.07 -5.60 15.60
N GLU A 178 10.16 -4.66 15.32
CA GLU A 178 9.42 -4.62 14.06
C GLU A 178 10.36 -4.33 12.89
N SER A 179 10.19 -5.05 11.78
CA SER A 179 10.94 -4.86 10.54
C SER A 179 9.98 -4.56 9.38
N CYS A 180 10.48 -4.33 8.18
CA CYS A 180 9.65 -4.16 6.99
C CYS A 180 8.80 -5.41 6.72
N CYS A 181 7.56 -5.24 6.29
CA CYS A 181 6.70 -6.35 5.83
C CYS A 181 7.15 -6.96 4.50
N GLY A 182 8.06 -6.32 3.78
CA GLY A 182 8.58 -6.81 2.51
C GLY A 182 7.67 -6.60 1.28
N ASN A 183 6.45 -6.04 1.42
CA ASN A 183 5.55 -5.88 0.28
C ASN A 183 6.22 -5.15 -0.89
N GLU A 184 6.81 -3.97 -0.65
CA GLU A 184 7.49 -3.21 -1.69
C GLU A 184 8.78 -3.90 -2.18
N ILE A 185 9.50 -4.57 -1.28
CA ILE A 185 10.70 -5.35 -1.59
C ILE A 185 10.39 -6.41 -2.66
N ARG A 186 9.31 -7.17 -2.46
CA ARG A 186 8.83 -8.15 -3.44
C ARG A 186 8.37 -7.47 -4.74
N ARG A 187 7.67 -6.32 -4.65
CA ARG A 187 7.22 -5.56 -5.83
C ARG A 187 8.38 -4.94 -6.61
N MET A 188 9.49 -4.66 -5.95
CA MET A 188 10.75 -4.25 -6.59
C MET A 188 11.54 -5.44 -7.18
N GLY A 189 11.10 -6.68 -6.96
CA GLY A 189 11.68 -7.88 -7.53
C GLY A 189 12.68 -8.61 -6.62
N GLU A 190 12.92 -8.15 -5.40
CA GLU A 190 13.85 -8.82 -4.48
C GLU A 190 13.14 -9.91 -3.66
N GLU A 191 13.04 -11.08 -4.26
CA GLU A 191 12.32 -12.23 -3.69
C GLU A 191 13.09 -12.90 -2.54
N THR A 192 14.43 -12.90 -2.57
CA THR A 192 15.24 -13.52 -1.52
C THR A 192 15.13 -12.77 -0.20
N LEU A 193 15.28 -11.45 -0.24
CA LEU A 193 15.10 -10.59 0.92
C LEU A 193 13.65 -10.65 1.42
N PHE A 194 12.66 -10.67 0.50
CA PHE A 194 11.26 -10.82 0.89
C PHE A 194 11.03 -12.11 1.68
N LYS A 195 11.52 -13.25 1.19
CA LYS A 195 11.40 -14.55 1.89
C LYS A 195 12.06 -14.54 3.26
N LYS A 196 13.23 -13.89 3.37
CA LYS A 196 13.89 -13.70 4.66
C LYS A 196 13.03 -12.88 5.63
N LEU A 197 12.50 -11.74 5.18
CA LEU A 197 11.63 -10.89 5.99
C LEU A 197 10.34 -11.62 6.41
N ALA A 198 9.74 -12.37 5.51
CA ALA A 198 8.55 -13.16 5.79
C ALA A 198 8.82 -14.22 6.88
N LYS A 199 9.92 -14.94 6.78
CA LYS A 199 10.36 -15.93 7.78
C LYS A 199 10.60 -15.29 9.14
N ASP A 200 11.37 -14.19 9.18
CA ASP A 200 11.76 -13.54 10.42
C ASP A 200 10.54 -12.91 11.14
N ASN A 201 9.69 -12.22 10.40
CA ASN A 201 8.45 -11.63 10.93
C ASN A 201 7.48 -12.72 11.42
N THR A 202 7.28 -13.80 10.67
CA THR A 202 6.44 -14.94 11.06
C THR A 202 6.92 -15.55 12.38
N ALA A 203 8.21 -15.79 12.52
CA ALA A 203 8.79 -16.31 13.77
C ALA A 203 8.55 -15.36 14.95
N LEU A 204 8.64 -14.04 14.71
CA LEU A 204 8.40 -13.02 15.72
C LEU A 204 6.90 -12.97 16.13
N PHE A 205 5.97 -13.08 15.18
CA PHE A 205 4.53 -13.11 15.45
C PHE A 205 4.16 -14.31 16.33
N ILE A 206 4.63 -15.51 15.97
CA ILE A 206 4.40 -16.74 16.74
C ILE A 206 4.99 -16.60 18.16
N LYS A 207 6.22 -16.12 18.27
CA LYS A 207 6.89 -15.93 19.57
C LYS A 207 6.17 -14.91 20.47
N SER A 208 5.50 -13.92 19.87
CA SER A 208 4.77 -12.88 20.61
C SER A 208 3.46 -13.37 21.22
N GLY A 209 2.97 -14.56 20.84
CA GLY A 209 1.76 -15.17 21.38
C GLY A 209 0.46 -14.41 21.11
N ILE A 210 0.44 -13.59 20.06
CA ILE A 210 -0.71 -12.78 19.66
C ILE A 210 -1.78 -13.63 19.00
N LYS A 211 -3.05 -13.23 19.16
CA LYS A 211 -4.20 -13.90 18.53
C LYS A 211 -4.62 -13.29 17.20
N ARG A 212 -4.23 -12.06 16.90
CA ARG A 212 -4.52 -11.36 15.62
C ARG A 212 -3.51 -10.28 15.33
N ILE A 213 -3.39 -9.93 14.05
CA ILE A 213 -2.54 -8.83 13.56
C ILE A 213 -3.44 -7.75 12.98
N ILE A 214 -3.28 -6.52 13.45
CA ILE A 214 -3.93 -5.32 12.91
C ILE A 214 -2.88 -4.50 12.19
N THR A 215 -3.10 -4.18 10.92
CA THR A 215 -2.13 -3.43 10.12
C THR A 215 -2.61 -2.01 9.83
N ILE A 216 -1.69 -1.05 9.87
CA ILE A 216 -1.98 0.34 9.47
C ILE A 216 -1.98 0.45 7.94
N SER A 217 -1.03 -0.20 7.27
CA SER A 217 -0.87 -0.07 5.83
C SER A 217 -1.53 -1.22 5.07
N PRO A 218 -2.28 -0.93 3.99
CA PRO A 218 -2.79 -1.95 3.07
C PRO A 218 -1.69 -2.78 2.42
N HIS A 219 -0.48 -2.23 2.28
CA HIS A 219 0.69 -2.95 1.79
C HIS A 219 1.12 -4.06 2.74
N CYS A 220 1.19 -3.75 4.05
CA CYS A 220 1.47 -4.75 5.08
C CYS A 220 0.35 -5.79 5.18
N PHE A 221 -0.91 -5.33 5.14
CA PHE A 221 -2.08 -6.21 5.11
C PHE A 221 -2.00 -7.22 3.95
N ASN A 222 -1.72 -6.71 2.74
CA ASN A 222 -1.59 -7.55 1.56
C ASN A 222 -0.46 -8.58 1.69
N ALA A 223 0.72 -8.15 2.18
CA ALA A 223 1.85 -9.05 2.37
C ALA A 223 1.50 -10.20 3.33
N PHE A 224 0.96 -9.87 4.50
CA PHE A 224 0.67 -10.87 5.53
C PHE A 224 -0.47 -11.81 5.14
N LYS A 225 -1.50 -11.30 4.45
CA LYS A 225 -2.67 -12.09 4.06
C LYS A 225 -2.44 -12.95 2.83
N ASN A 226 -1.70 -12.44 1.83
CA ASN A 226 -1.65 -13.06 0.50
C ASN A 226 -0.27 -13.62 0.13
N ASP A 227 0.80 -13.07 0.72
CA ASP A 227 2.17 -13.36 0.29
C ASP A 227 2.99 -14.11 1.35
N TYR A 228 2.60 -14.05 2.65
CA TYR A 228 3.25 -14.78 3.74
C TYR A 228 2.68 -16.21 3.86
N PRO A 229 3.43 -17.14 4.50
CA PRO A 229 2.87 -18.42 4.90
C PRO A 229 1.68 -18.23 5.84
N ASP A 230 0.65 -19.05 5.69
CA ASP A 230 -0.45 -19.07 6.64
C ASP A 230 0.02 -19.67 7.98
N ILE A 231 -0.10 -18.90 9.03
CA ILE A 231 0.28 -19.28 10.39
C ILE A 231 -0.93 -19.38 11.33
N GLY A 232 -2.14 -19.37 10.81
CA GLY A 232 -3.38 -19.44 11.58
C GLY A 232 -3.67 -18.18 12.42
N ILE A 233 -2.91 -17.08 12.26
CA ILE A 233 -3.16 -15.81 12.94
C ILE A 233 -3.91 -14.88 11.99
N PRO A 234 -5.17 -14.51 12.28
CA PRO A 234 -5.96 -13.64 11.41
C PRO A 234 -5.33 -12.25 11.28
N VAL A 235 -5.34 -11.73 10.06
CA VAL A 235 -4.84 -10.40 9.72
C VAL A 235 -6.00 -9.50 9.33
N GLN A 236 -6.10 -8.34 9.96
CA GLN A 236 -7.10 -7.31 9.66
C GLN A 236 -6.41 -6.00 9.31
N HIS A 237 -7.01 -5.25 8.39
CA HIS A 237 -6.68 -3.83 8.23
C HIS A 237 -7.41 -3.02 9.32
N TYR A 238 -6.81 -1.94 9.82
CA TYR A 238 -7.39 -1.17 10.93
C TYR A 238 -8.83 -0.68 10.65
N THR A 239 -9.19 -0.44 9.39
CA THR A 239 -10.55 -0.03 9.02
C THR A 239 -11.60 -1.08 9.34
N GLN A 240 -11.27 -2.37 9.20
CA GLN A 240 -12.15 -3.47 9.59
C GLN A 240 -12.36 -3.47 11.11
N VAL A 241 -11.26 -3.31 11.85
CA VAL A 241 -11.32 -3.28 13.33
C VAL A 241 -12.12 -2.08 13.84
N ILE A 242 -11.98 -0.90 13.23
CA ILE A 242 -12.78 0.28 13.61
C ILE A 242 -14.28 0.01 13.36
N VAL A 243 -14.66 -0.57 12.23
CA VAL A 243 -16.05 -0.95 11.93
C VAL A 243 -16.57 -1.93 12.99
N ASP A 244 -15.82 -2.99 13.28
CA ASP A 244 -16.20 -3.96 14.32
C ASP A 244 -16.43 -3.28 15.68
N LEU A 245 -15.56 -2.35 16.09
CA LEU A 245 -15.68 -1.61 17.34
C LEU A 245 -16.91 -0.68 17.36
N ILE A 246 -17.23 -0.06 16.23
CA ILE A 246 -18.45 0.78 16.09
C ILE A 246 -19.70 -0.09 16.17
N GLU A 247 -19.77 -1.19 15.44
CA GLU A 247 -20.91 -2.10 15.40
C GLU A 247 -21.14 -2.78 16.78
N MET A 248 -20.07 -3.04 17.53
CA MET A 248 -20.14 -3.52 18.92
C MET A 248 -20.49 -2.42 19.94
N GLY A 249 -20.61 -1.17 19.53
CA GLY A 249 -20.85 -0.02 20.43
C GLY A 249 -19.69 0.34 21.35
N LYS A 250 -18.50 -0.22 21.13
CA LYS A 250 -17.27 0.06 21.90
C LYS A 250 -16.58 1.35 21.46
N LEU A 251 -16.86 1.80 20.25
CA LEU A 251 -16.39 3.07 19.70
C LEU A 251 -17.60 3.86 19.19
N ARG A 252 -17.76 5.09 19.66
CA ARG A 252 -18.86 5.98 19.24
C ARG A 252 -18.28 7.36 18.90
N PRO A 253 -18.08 7.68 17.62
CA PRO A 253 -17.83 9.07 17.21
C PRO A 253 -19.02 9.92 17.67
N SER A 254 -18.78 10.97 18.44
CA SER A 254 -19.85 11.78 19.05
C SER A 254 -19.69 13.27 18.84
N LYS A 255 -18.47 13.71 18.49
CA LYS A 255 -18.16 15.10 18.19
C LYS A 255 -18.36 15.37 16.70
N GLU A 256 -19.01 16.47 16.39
CA GLU A 256 -19.25 16.85 14.99
C GLU A 256 -17.96 17.23 14.26
N VAL A 257 -17.85 16.75 13.01
CA VAL A 257 -16.81 17.14 12.05
C VAL A 257 -17.53 17.67 10.81
N ILE A 258 -17.88 18.95 10.81
CA ILE A 258 -18.68 19.60 9.74
C ILE A 258 -17.79 19.79 8.50
N THR A 259 -17.88 18.88 7.55
CA THR A 259 -17.11 18.95 6.28
C THR A 259 -17.72 18.04 5.20
N LEU A 260 -17.50 18.38 3.93
CA LEU A 260 -17.70 17.44 2.83
C LEU A 260 -16.40 16.70 2.57
N ALA A 261 -16.40 15.39 2.77
CA ALA A 261 -15.28 14.50 2.53
C ALA A 261 -15.56 13.55 1.34
N THR A 262 -14.49 13.21 0.63
CA THR A 262 -14.50 12.11 -0.34
C THR A 262 -13.45 11.08 0.04
N TYR A 263 -13.51 9.88 -0.56
CA TYR A 263 -12.59 8.79 -0.24
C TYR A 263 -11.81 8.31 -1.46
N HIS A 264 -10.50 8.16 -1.29
CA HIS A 264 -9.66 7.48 -2.25
C HIS A 264 -9.45 6.03 -1.84
N ASP A 265 -9.89 5.10 -2.69
CA ASP A 265 -9.69 3.66 -2.46
C ASP A 265 -8.25 3.24 -2.76
N PRO A 266 -7.43 2.87 -1.77
CA PRO A 266 -6.08 2.36 -1.99
C PRO A 266 -6.12 1.04 -2.75
N CYS A 267 -5.24 0.89 -3.75
CA CYS A 267 -5.28 -0.28 -4.62
C CYS A 267 -5.02 -1.62 -3.89
N PHE A 268 -4.14 -1.62 -2.89
CA PHE A 268 -3.86 -2.81 -2.08
C PHE A 268 -4.99 -3.15 -1.11
N LEU A 269 -5.79 -2.17 -0.66
CA LEU A 269 -6.96 -2.43 0.18
C LEU A 269 -8.15 -2.88 -0.67
N GLY A 270 -8.55 -2.04 -1.64
CA GLY A 270 -9.74 -2.27 -2.43
C GLY A 270 -9.54 -3.30 -3.55
N LYS A 271 -8.67 -3.01 -4.54
CA LYS A 271 -8.55 -3.86 -5.73
C LYS A 271 -8.02 -5.24 -5.41
N GLN A 272 -6.98 -5.35 -4.58
CA GLN A 272 -6.36 -6.63 -4.28
C GLN A 272 -7.07 -7.40 -3.17
N ASN A 273 -7.67 -6.71 -2.19
CA ASN A 273 -8.28 -7.35 -1.02
C ASN A 273 -9.79 -7.16 -0.88
N LYS A 274 -10.45 -6.44 -1.80
CA LYS A 274 -11.91 -6.26 -1.86
C LYS A 274 -12.52 -5.49 -0.68
N ILE A 275 -11.72 -4.78 0.10
CA ILE A 275 -12.16 -3.95 1.22
C ILE A 275 -12.49 -2.56 0.68
N PHE A 276 -13.79 -2.27 0.49
CA PHE A 276 -14.30 -1.02 -0.09
C PHE A 276 -15.30 -0.32 0.83
N ASP A 277 -16.07 -1.07 1.59
CA ASP A 277 -17.23 -0.55 2.30
C ASP A 277 -16.87 -0.11 3.74
N GLU A 278 -15.89 -0.76 4.37
CA GLU A 278 -15.47 -0.45 5.73
C GLU A 278 -15.03 1.00 5.90
N PRO A 279 -14.17 1.60 5.04
CA PRO A 279 -13.82 3.01 5.15
C PRO A 279 -15.03 3.93 4.98
N ARG A 280 -16.00 3.58 4.14
CA ARG A 280 -17.23 4.34 3.92
C ARG A 280 -18.15 4.30 5.13
N LYS A 281 -18.34 3.10 5.71
CA LYS A 281 -19.08 2.92 6.97
C LYS A 281 -18.50 3.79 8.08
N ILE A 282 -17.17 3.87 8.20
CA ILE A 282 -16.51 4.72 9.18
C ILE A 282 -16.84 6.19 8.93
N LEU A 283 -16.62 6.66 7.69
CA LEU A 283 -16.85 8.07 7.35
C LEU A 283 -18.31 8.50 7.57
N THR A 284 -19.27 7.65 7.19
CA THR A 284 -20.71 7.93 7.39
C THR A 284 -21.15 7.80 8.84
N SER A 285 -20.35 7.22 9.73
CA SER A 285 -20.63 7.15 11.18
C SER A 285 -20.20 8.41 11.95
N ILE A 286 -19.47 9.33 11.32
CA ILE A 286 -18.97 10.56 11.95
C ILE A 286 -20.06 11.64 11.86
N PRO A 287 -20.53 12.17 13.00
CA PRO A 287 -21.54 13.23 12.99
C PRO A 287 -21.06 14.49 12.24
N GLY A 288 -21.93 15.08 11.44
CA GLY A 288 -21.66 16.31 10.68
C GLY A 288 -20.77 16.13 9.45
N LEU A 289 -20.25 14.91 9.20
CA LEU A 289 -19.44 14.62 8.02
C LEU A 289 -20.35 14.21 6.85
N ASP A 290 -20.43 15.05 5.82
CA ASP A 290 -21.04 14.71 4.55
C ASP A 290 -20.04 13.89 3.70
N PHE A 291 -20.50 12.77 3.16
CA PHE A 291 -19.66 11.89 2.36
C PHE A 291 -20.18 11.76 0.94
N ALA A 292 -19.29 11.95 -0.05
CA ALA A 292 -19.58 11.69 -1.46
C ALA A 292 -18.42 10.97 -2.14
N ASP A 293 -18.74 9.90 -2.88
CA ASP A 293 -17.74 9.20 -3.70
C ASP A 293 -17.36 10.01 -4.95
N MET A 294 -16.09 10.00 -5.31
CA MET A 294 -15.65 10.47 -6.63
C MET A 294 -16.17 9.53 -7.72
N GLU A 295 -16.34 10.02 -8.96
CA GLU A 295 -16.79 9.21 -10.10
C GLU A 295 -15.94 7.93 -10.27
N ARG A 296 -14.62 8.07 -10.16
CA ARG A 296 -13.69 6.92 -10.17
C ARG A 296 -13.45 6.41 -8.77
N SER A 297 -14.39 5.64 -8.23
CA SER A 297 -14.33 5.03 -6.90
C SER A 297 -14.25 3.50 -6.95
N LYS A 298 -14.02 2.87 -5.81
CA LYS A 298 -13.95 1.41 -5.61
C LYS A 298 -13.00 0.76 -6.61
N GLN A 299 -13.47 -0.23 -7.37
CA GLN A 299 -12.66 -0.94 -8.37
C GLN A 299 -12.16 -0.04 -9.52
N ARG A 300 -12.86 1.07 -9.80
CA ARG A 300 -12.50 2.04 -10.83
C ARG A 300 -11.54 3.12 -10.33
N SER A 301 -11.24 3.17 -9.03
CA SER A 301 -10.33 4.16 -8.42
C SER A 301 -9.03 4.26 -9.19
N LEU A 302 -8.59 5.49 -9.51
CA LEU A 302 -7.29 5.75 -10.11
C LEU A 302 -6.19 5.55 -9.05
N CYS A 303 -5.09 4.89 -9.41
CA CYS A 303 -3.97 4.68 -8.49
C CYS A 303 -3.27 6.00 -8.15
N CYS A 304 -2.89 6.20 -6.87
CA CYS A 304 -2.14 7.38 -6.41
C CYS A 304 -0.69 7.46 -6.90
N GLU A 305 -0.16 6.36 -7.47
CA GLU A 305 1.23 6.15 -7.89
C GLU A 305 2.24 5.91 -6.75
N GLY A 306 1.84 5.69 -5.51
CA GLY A 306 2.77 5.49 -4.40
C GLY A 306 3.35 4.07 -4.27
N GLY A 307 2.70 3.04 -4.85
CA GLY A 307 3.11 1.64 -4.69
C GLY A 307 4.04 1.11 -5.79
N GLY A 308 4.44 -0.15 -5.67
CA GLY A 308 5.26 -0.85 -6.67
C GLY A 308 6.69 -0.32 -6.79
N GLY A 309 7.26 0.14 -5.68
CA GLY A 309 8.59 0.73 -5.65
C GLY A 309 8.66 2.18 -6.13
N ARG A 310 7.53 2.80 -6.51
CA ARG A 310 7.49 4.17 -7.05
C ARG A 310 7.93 5.27 -6.08
N MET A 311 7.89 5.02 -4.78
CA MET A 311 8.44 5.93 -3.78
C MET A 311 9.98 6.07 -3.89
N TRP A 312 10.64 5.13 -4.58
CA TRP A 312 12.11 5.10 -4.76
C TRP A 312 12.51 5.09 -6.24
N ALA A 313 11.63 4.69 -7.15
CA ALA A 313 11.93 4.67 -8.59
C ALA A 313 11.71 6.04 -9.21
N GLU A 314 12.79 6.67 -9.65
CA GLU A 314 12.76 7.89 -10.45
C GLU A 314 12.59 7.61 -11.93
N GLY A 315 12.02 8.57 -12.68
CA GLY A 315 11.88 8.51 -14.14
C GLY A 315 10.77 7.60 -14.66
N GLY A 316 10.75 7.41 -15.97
CA GLY A 316 9.78 6.59 -16.69
C GLY A 316 8.35 7.16 -16.76
N THR A 317 8.14 8.39 -16.27
CA THR A 317 6.84 9.08 -16.31
C THR A 317 7.03 10.59 -16.53
N GLU A 318 6.12 11.19 -17.30
CA GLU A 318 6.10 12.62 -17.59
C GLU A 318 4.71 13.23 -17.36
N GLY A 319 4.62 14.56 -17.23
CA GLY A 319 3.35 15.29 -17.07
C GLY A 319 2.70 15.12 -15.69
N MET A 320 1.42 15.47 -15.60
CA MET A 320 0.64 15.53 -14.36
C MET A 320 0.53 14.15 -13.69
N ARG A 321 0.87 14.05 -12.41
CA ARG A 321 0.76 12.80 -11.62
C ARG A 321 -0.69 12.41 -11.37
N ASN A 322 -0.95 11.11 -11.23
CA ASN A 322 -2.29 10.63 -10.88
C ASN A 322 -2.78 11.17 -9.53
N GLY A 323 -1.88 11.42 -8.57
CA GLY A 323 -2.21 12.11 -7.33
C GLY A 323 -2.86 13.47 -7.58
N GLU A 324 -2.28 14.29 -8.45
CA GLU A 324 -2.82 15.61 -8.82
C GLU A 324 -4.18 15.48 -9.54
N ILE A 325 -4.35 14.47 -10.41
CA ILE A 325 -5.62 14.20 -11.07
C ILE A 325 -6.69 13.86 -10.01
N ARG A 326 -6.35 13.06 -9.01
CA ARG A 326 -7.27 12.68 -7.91
C ARG A 326 -7.64 13.89 -7.05
N ILE A 327 -6.69 14.78 -6.77
CA ILE A 327 -6.95 16.03 -6.03
C ILE A 327 -7.92 16.92 -6.83
N LYS A 328 -7.72 17.06 -8.14
CA LYS A 328 -8.65 17.81 -9.02
C LYS A 328 -10.05 17.20 -9.02
N GLU A 329 -10.18 15.88 -9.06
CA GLU A 329 -11.49 15.21 -8.96
C GLU A 329 -12.19 15.50 -7.63
N ALA A 330 -11.45 15.44 -6.52
CA ALA A 330 -11.99 15.73 -5.21
C ALA A 330 -12.44 17.20 -5.09
N ILE A 331 -11.65 18.15 -5.59
CA ILE A 331 -12.00 19.56 -5.63
C ILE A 331 -13.23 19.81 -6.52
N SER A 332 -13.32 19.15 -7.68
CA SER A 332 -14.47 19.27 -8.59
C SER A 332 -15.77 18.76 -7.98
N LEU A 333 -15.68 17.82 -7.03
CA LEU A 333 -16.82 17.34 -6.25
C LEU A 333 -17.24 18.36 -5.15
N GLY A 334 -16.44 19.39 -4.90
CA GLY A 334 -16.62 20.32 -3.80
C GLY A 334 -16.07 19.84 -2.47
N ALA A 335 -15.41 18.68 -2.42
CA ALA A 335 -14.86 18.12 -1.20
C ALA A 335 -13.77 19.03 -0.59
N LYS A 336 -13.82 19.18 0.73
CA LYS A 336 -12.81 19.88 1.53
C LYS A 336 -11.77 18.92 2.10
N VAL A 337 -12.12 17.63 2.16
CA VAL A 337 -11.25 16.56 2.65
C VAL A 337 -11.21 15.44 1.62
N ILE A 338 -10.00 15.02 1.22
CA ILE A 338 -9.79 13.71 0.60
C ILE A 338 -9.27 12.75 1.66
N ALA A 339 -10.12 11.79 2.05
CA ALA A 339 -9.76 10.75 2.99
C ALA A 339 -9.13 9.54 2.29
N THR A 340 -8.20 8.87 2.96
CA THR A 340 -7.60 7.61 2.51
C THR A 340 -7.32 6.70 3.70
N SER A 341 -7.01 5.43 3.44
CA SER A 341 -6.61 4.45 4.47
C SER A 341 -5.29 3.78 4.06
N CYS A 342 -4.32 4.60 3.64
CA CYS A 342 -3.01 4.12 3.20
C CYS A 342 -1.94 5.20 3.40
N PRO A 343 -0.89 4.91 4.16
CA PRO A 343 0.23 5.83 4.37
C PRO A 343 0.87 6.36 3.08
N PHE A 344 1.02 5.52 2.06
CA PHE A 344 1.60 5.94 0.78
C PHE A 344 0.66 6.83 -0.02
N CYS A 345 -0.65 6.52 -0.02
CA CYS A 345 -1.62 7.41 -0.67
C CYS A 345 -1.67 8.77 0.03
N LEU A 346 -1.60 8.80 1.37
CA LEU A 346 -1.55 10.03 2.16
C LEU A 346 -0.38 10.90 1.70
N LEU A 347 0.85 10.34 1.68
CA LEU A 347 2.05 11.07 1.27
C LEU A 347 1.97 11.58 -0.18
N THR A 348 1.50 10.74 -1.10
CA THR A 348 1.38 11.15 -2.52
C THR A 348 0.34 12.25 -2.73
N PHE A 349 -0.73 12.28 -1.94
CA PHE A 349 -1.74 13.34 -2.03
C PHE A 349 -1.30 14.62 -1.33
N GLU A 350 -0.61 14.54 -0.19
CA GLU A 350 0.02 15.69 0.45
C GLU A 350 1.00 16.41 -0.52
N ASP A 351 1.82 15.63 -1.22
CA ASP A 351 2.72 16.14 -2.26
C ASP A 351 1.93 16.75 -3.43
N ALA A 352 0.89 16.07 -3.91
CA ALA A 352 0.05 16.52 -5.00
C ALA A 352 -0.69 17.84 -4.68
N VAL A 353 -1.21 17.99 -3.46
CA VAL A 353 -1.86 19.23 -2.99
C VAL A 353 -0.86 20.40 -3.00
N LYS A 354 0.37 20.17 -2.54
CA LYS A 354 1.43 21.20 -2.55
C LYS A 354 1.84 21.59 -3.97
N ILE A 355 2.10 20.60 -4.84
CA ILE A 355 2.53 20.84 -6.23
C ILE A 355 1.44 21.55 -7.03
N SER A 356 0.17 21.21 -6.83
CA SER A 356 -0.95 21.83 -7.53
C SER A 356 -1.36 23.20 -6.96
N GLY A 357 -0.75 23.66 -5.87
CA GLY A 357 -1.12 24.91 -5.19
C GLY A 357 -2.55 24.88 -4.63
N SER A 358 -3.06 23.71 -4.24
CA SER A 358 -4.46 23.53 -3.82
C SER A 358 -4.62 23.46 -2.29
N SER A 359 -3.62 23.89 -1.52
CA SER A 359 -3.61 23.76 -0.05
C SER A 359 -4.76 24.50 0.65
N ASP A 360 -5.25 25.59 0.05
CA ASP A 360 -6.39 26.36 0.58
C ASP A 360 -7.75 25.76 0.20
N GLN A 361 -7.79 24.79 -0.70
CA GLN A 361 -9.02 24.21 -1.23
C GLN A 361 -9.36 22.86 -0.62
N ILE A 362 -8.36 22.01 -0.36
CA ILE A 362 -8.54 20.64 0.10
C ILE A 362 -7.40 20.20 1.02
N ILE A 363 -7.75 19.42 2.03
CA ILE A 363 -6.79 18.77 2.92
C ILE A 363 -6.84 17.25 2.75
N VAL A 364 -5.71 16.61 3.06
CA VAL A 364 -5.57 15.15 3.02
C VAL A 364 -5.63 14.60 4.43
N LYS A 365 -6.49 13.61 4.69
CA LYS A 365 -6.56 12.95 5.99
C LYS A 365 -6.61 11.43 5.84
N ASP A 366 -6.02 10.75 6.81
CA ASP A 366 -6.33 9.35 7.01
C ASP A 366 -7.69 9.20 7.69
N VAL A 367 -8.42 8.12 7.38
CA VAL A 367 -9.73 7.85 8.00
C VAL A 367 -9.62 7.80 9.54
N SER A 368 -8.52 7.29 10.08
CA SER A 368 -8.28 7.25 11.52
C SER A 368 -8.14 8.64 12.16
N GLU A 369 -7.60 9.63 11.42
CA GLU A 369 -7.50 11.00 11.91
C GLU A 369 -8.89 11.63 12.08
N LEU A 370 -9.80 11.40 11.11
CA LEU A 370 -11.19 11.87 11.17
C LEU A 370 -11.96 11.22 12.33
N VAL A 371 -11.76 9.93 12.56
CA VAL A 371 -12.36 9.24 13.74
C VAL A 371 -11.81 9.84 15.02
N ALA A 372 -10.50 10.08 15.14
CA ALA A 372 -9.89 10.64 16.33
C ALA A 372 -10.37 12.08 16.62
N GLU A 373 -10.65 12.88 15.59
CA GLU A 373 -11.25 14.22 15.72
C GLU A 373 -12.70 14.17 16.22
N ALA A 374 -13.44 13.13 15.84
CA ALA A 374 -14.83 12.91 16.23
C ALA A 374 -14.99 12.27 17.63
N MET A 375 -13.91 11.96 18.30
CA MET A 375 -13.89 11.41 19.67
C MET A 375 -13.77 12.51 20.71
#